data_ca9ea5ac0ca01036e5f56880b501c458
#
_entry.id   ca9ea5ac0ca01036e5f56880b501c458
#
_cell.length_a   1.000
_cell.length_b   1.000
_cell.length_c   1.000
_cell.angle_alpha   90.00
_cell.angle_beta   90.00
_cell.angle_gamma   90.00
#
_symmetry.space_group_name_H-M   'P 1'
#
loop_
_entity.id
_entity.type
_entity.pdbx_description
1 polymer ?
#
loop_
_entity_poly.entity_id
_entity_poly.type
_entity_poly.pdbx_seq_one_letter_code
_entity_poly.pdbx_strand_id
1 'polypeptide(L)'
;MQGIEIEEDIDVQIDINVSSYIPDEYIESSTQKIEVYQDIALCKTEEDISEIIDEITDRYGNMPDEVNNLIEITRIKQMCKIANIIKVNQRRENVVFTFNEKEFNIDIVQKLLQKFRNQIKFSPGAVPYITYKIKNLSDTIKEIKEFLEECK
;
A
#
# COMPACT_ATOMS: atom_id res chain seq x y z
N MET A 1 -33.93 6.87 -1.48
CA MET A 1 -33.31 6.78 -1.31
C MET A 1 -32.55 7.06 -0.90
N GLN A 2 -32.52 7.13 -0.84
CA GLN A 2 -31.79 7.26 -0.70
C GLN A 2 -30.84 7.35 -0.45
N GLY A 3 -30.97 7.83 -0.41
CA GLY A 3 -29.70 8.36 -0.09
C GLY A 3 -28.60 7.38 0.27
N ILE A 4 -28.30 6.50 -0.55
CA ILE A 4 -27.07 5.70 -0.42
C ILE A 4 -25.96 6.59 -0.93
N GLU A 5 -25.17 7.16 -0.01
CA GLU A 5 -23.87 7.68 -0.38
C GLU A 5 -23.05 6.50 -0.82
N ILE A 6 -22.90 6.38 -2.11
CA ILE A 6 -21.88 5.52 -2.66
C ILE A 6 -20.55 6.21 -2.36
N GLU A 7 -19.88 5.80 -1.30
CA GLU A 7 -18.48 6.12 -1.16
C GLU A 7 -17.79 5.52 -2.38
N GLU A 8 -17.36 6.39 -3.28
CA GLU A 8 -16.48 5.95 -4.34
C GLU A 8 -15.26 5.34 -3.69
N ASP A 9 -15.14 4.04 -3.78
CA ASP A 9 -13.97 3.32 -3.34
C ASP A 9 -12.86 3.70 -4.32
N ILE A 10 -12.04 4.70 -3.91
CA ILE A 10 -10.90 5.14 -4.73
C ILE A 10 -9.91 3.99 -4.78
N ASP A 11 -9.66 3.50 -5.99
CA ASP A 11 -8.67 2.45 -6.20
C ASP A 11 -7.27 3.05 -6.08
N VAL A 12 -6.56 2.68 -5.02
CA VAL A 12 -5.19 3.13 -4.79
C VAL A 12 -4.24 2.36 -5.70
N GLN A 13 -3.45 3.09 -6.48
CA GLN A 13 -2.46 2.50 -7.36
C GLN A 13 -1.12 2.42 -6.66
N ILE A 14 -0.56 1.22 -6.57
CA ILE A 14 0.75 0.97 -5.95
C ILE A 14 1.68 0.42 -7.03
N ASP A 15 2.73 1.18 -7.34
CA ASP A 15 3.76 0.80 -8.29
C ASP A 15 5.13 0.95 -7.62
N ILE A 16 5.58 -0.14 -6.99
CA ILE A 16 6.85 -0.17 -6.25
C ILE A 16 7.71 -1.33 -6.73
N ASN A 17 9.02 -1.20 -6.56
CA ASN A 17 10.00 -2.15 -7.09
C ASN A 17 10.23 -3.32 -6.15
N VAL A 18 9.15 -4.08 -5.89
CA VAL A 18 9.23 -5.32 -5.11
C VAL A 18 8.50 -6.43 -5.87
N SER A 19 9.03 -7.64 -5.79
CA SER A 19 8.40 -8.80 -6.41
C SER A 19 7.20 -9.23 -5.56
N SER A 20 6.00 -9.13 -6.14
CA SER A 20 4.75 -9.42 -5.44
C SER A 20 3.83 -10.23 -6.35
N TYR A 21 3.90 -11.53 -6.21
CA TYR A 21 3.11 -12.47 -7.01
C TYR A 21 3.08 -13.82 -6.30
N ILE A 22 2.23 -14.73 -6.79
CA ILE A 22 2.18 -16.10 -6.27
C ILE A 22 2.99 -17.00 -7.19
N PRO A 23 4.18 -17.51 -6.74
CA PRO A 23 4.98 -18.40 -7.57
C PRO A 23 4.25 -19.71 -7.89
N ASP A 24 4.47 -20.25 -9.10
CA ASP A 24 3.93 -21.54 -9.50
C ASP A 24 4.35 -22.67 -8.57
N GLU A 25 5.55 -22.60 -8.02
CA GLU A 25 6.07 -23.59 -7.08
C GLU A 25 5.27 -23.62 -5.78
N TYR A 26 4.68 -22.49 -5.39
CA TYR A 26 3.89 -22.37 -4.17
C TYR A 26 2.45 -22.81 -4.39
N ILE A 27 1.82 -22.33 -5.45
CA ILE A 27 0.45 -22.74 -5.85
C ILE A 27 0.48 -23.05 -7.35
N GLU A 28 0.41 -24.32 -7.70
CA GLU A 28 0.51 -24.76 -9.09
C GLU A 28 -0.76 -24.49 -9.91
N SER A 29 -1.92 -24.64 -9.29
CA SER A 29 -3.20 -24.48 -9.97
C SER A 29 -3.50 -23.02 -10.29
N SER A 30 -3.71 -22.71 -11.56
CA SER A 30 -4.10 -21.37 -12.01
C SER A 30 -5.41 -20.91 -11.39
N THR A 31 -6.36 -21.82 -11.23
CA THR A 31 -7.66 -21.52 -10.63
C THR A 31 -7.48 -21.13 -9.15
N GLN A 32 -6.67 -21.89 -8.42
CA GLN A 32 -6.41 -21.60 -7.01
C GLN A 32 -5.63 -20.30 -6.82
N LYS A 33 -4.68 -20.00 -7.72
CA LYS A 33 -3.97 -18.72 -7.69
C LYS A 33 -4.94 -17.55 -7.82
N ILE A 34 -5.84 -17.63 -8.80
CA ILE A 34 -6.84 -16.57 -9.03
C ILE A 34 -7.70 -16.38 -7.78
N GLU A 35 -8.15 -17.46 -7.16
CA GLU A 35 -8.94 -17.40 -5.91
C GLU A 35 -8.16 -16.69 -4.80
N VAL A 36 -6.88 -17.04 -4.62
CA VAL A 36 -6.04 -16.43 -3.58
C VAL A 36 -5.82 -14.95 -3.87
N TYR A 37 -5.53 -14.58 -5.12
CA TYR A 37 -5.41 -13.16 -5.49
C TYR A 37 -6.67 -12.38 -5.17
N GLN A 38 -7.83 -12.95 -5.50
CA GLN A 38 -9.12 -12.32 -5.23
C GLN A 38 -9.38 -12.18 -3.72
N ASP A 39 -9.10 -13.22 -2.96
CA ASP A 39 -9.27 -13.20 -1.51
C ASP A 39 -8.40 -12.16 -0.84
N ILE A 40 -7.13 -12.03 -1.28
CA ILE A 40 -6.24 -11.00 -0.79
C ILE A 40 -6.77 -9.61 -1.14
N ALA A 41 -7.23 -9.44 -2.37
CA ALA A 41 -7.74 -8.14 -2.86
C ALA A 41 -9.02 -7.71 -2.11
N LEU A 42 -9.80 -8.66 -1.60
CA LEU A 42 -11.03 -8.37 -0.85
C LEU A 42 -10.77 -8.00 0.61
N CYS A 43 -9.57 -8.20 1.12
CA CYS A 43 -9.24 -7.85 2.50
C CYS A 43 -9.33 -6.35 2.70
N LYS A 44 -10.06 -5.92 3.74
CA LYS A 44 -10.25 -4.50 4.08
C LYS A 44 -9.69 -4.14 5.45
N THR A 45 -9.55 -5.12 6.33
CA THR A 45 -9.09 -4.91 7.70
C THR A 45 -7.89 -5.78 8.00
N GLU A 46 -7.16 -5.46 9.08
CA GLU A 46 -6.05 -6.30 9.54
C GLU A 46 -6.54 -7.68 9.97
N GLU A 47 -7.78 -7.79 10.48
CA GLU A 47 -8.38 -9.09 10.80
C GLU A 47 -8.56 -9.95 9.56
N ASP A 48 -9.06 -9.35 8.46
CA ASP A 48 -9.21 -10.05 7.18
C ASP A 48 -7.86 -10.58 6.70
N ILE A 49 -6.82 -9.76 6.83
CA ILE A 49 -5.46 -10.12 6.42
C ILE A 49 -4.94 -11.27 7.27
N SER A 50 -5.13 -11.23 8.60
CA SER A 50 -4.72 -12.31 9.48
C SER A 50 -5.41 -13.64 9.12
N GLU A 51 -6.69 -13.59 8.82
CA GLU A 51 -7.46 -14.77 8.42
C GLU A 51 -6.95 -15.37 7.11
N ILE A 52 -6.65 -14.52 6.12
CA ILE A 52 -6.16 -15.01 4.83
C ILE A 52 -4.74 -15.57 4.95
N ILE A 53 -3.89 -14.99 5.79
CA ILE A 53 -2.55 -15.51 6.06
C ILE A 53 -2.64 -16.91 6.66
N ASP A 54 -3.50 -17.08 7.66
CA ASP A 54 -3.70 -18.39 8.31
C ASP A 54 -4.22 -19.43 7.31
N GLU A 55 -5.18 -19.06 6.49
CA GLU A 55 -5.76 -19.95 5.48
C GLU A 55 -4.70 -20.36 4.44
N ILE A 56 -3.95 -19.41 3.91
CA ILE A 56 -2.91 -19.68 2.91
C ILE A 56 -1.83 -20.58 3.51
N THR A 57 -1.38 -20.25 4.72
CA THR A 57 -0.34 -21.02 5.41
C THR A 57 -0.80 -22.46 5.71
N ASP A 58 -2.04 -22.64 6.13
CA ASP A 58 -2.60 -23.97 6.40
C ASP A 58 -2.69 -24.82 5.14
N ARG A 59 -3.03 -24.21 4.00
CA ARG A 59 -3.27 -24.96 2.75
C ARG A 59 -1.98 -25.19 1.95
N TYR A 60 -1.06 -24.23 1.96
CA TYR A 60 0.09 -24.24 1.05
C TYR A 60 1.44 -24.19 1.75
N GLY A 61 1.46 -24.06 3.08
CA GLY A 61 2.70 -23.95 3.84
C GLY A 61 3.18 -22.52 3.99
N ASN A 62 4.45 -22.38 4.44
CA ASN A 62 5.05 -21.08 4.68
C ASN A 62 5.07 -20.24 3.40
N MET A 63 4.61 -18.99 3.50
CA MET A 63 4.56 -18.10 2.35
C MET A 63 5.96 -17.65 1.93
N PRO A 64 6.29 -17.72 0.64
CA PRO A 64 7.52 -17.11 0.14
C PRO A 64 7.45 -15.57 0.20
N ASP A 65 8.61 -14.93 0.05
CA ASP A 65 8.71 -13.48 0.14
C ASP A 65 7.78 -12.77 -0.84
N GLU A 66 7.61 -13.31 -2.05
CA GLU A 66 6.76 -12.71 -3.08
C GLU A 66 5.29 -12.65 -2.64
N VAL A 67 4.83 -13.68 -1.93
CA VAL A 67 3.46 -13.71 -1.39
C VAL A 67 3.35 -12.78 -0.18
N ASN A 68 4.34 -12.75 0.70
CA ASN A 68 4.41 -11.79 1.79
C ASN A 68 4.35 -10.36 1.28
N ASN A 69 5.08 -10.06 0.21
CA ASN A 69 5.06 -8.73 -0.42
C ASN A 69 3.68 -8.38 -0.96
N LEU A 70 2.99 -9.35 -1.54
CA LEU A 70 1.62 -9.16 -2.02
C LEU A 70 0.68 -8.76 -0.87
N ILE A 71 0.79 -9.42 0.27
CA ILE A 71 0.04 -9.09 1.49
C ILE A 71 0.42 -7.67 1.98
N GLU A 72 1.71 -7.35 2.02
CA GLU A 72 2.18 -6.05 2.46
C GLU A 72 1.68 -4.91 1.56
N ILE A 73 1.60 -5.14 0.25
CA ILE A 73 1.03 -4.16 -0.69
C ILE A 73 -0.44 -3.92 -0.36
N THR A 74 -1.19 -4.95 0.01
CA THR A 74 -2.58 -4.82 0.44
C THR A 74 -2.69 -3.94 1.71
N ARG A 75 -1.78 -4.13 2.67
CA ARG A 75 -1.71 -3.27 3.87
C ARG A 75 -1.41 -1.82 3.49
N ILE A 76 -0.45 -1.62 2.59
CA ILE A 76 -0.10 -0.28 2.09
C ILE A 76 -1.32 0.40 1.46
N LYS A 77 -2.09 -0.32 0.65
CA LYS A 77 -3.32 0.22 0.07
C LYS A 77 -4.32 0.69 1.14
N GLN A 78 -4.50 -0.10 2.18
CA GLN A 78 -5.39 0.26 3.29
C GLN A 78 -4.89 1.52 4.01
N MET A 79 -3.60 1.61 4.27
CA MET A 79 -2.99 2.78 4.90
C MET A 79 -3.12 4.03 4.02
N CYS A 80 -2.98 3.87 2.71
CA CYS A 80 -3.16 4.96 1.75
C CYS A 80 -4.59 5.48 1.75
N LYS A 81 -5.59 4.61 1.84
CA LYS A 81 -6.99 5.03 1.93
C LYS A 81 -7.23 5.91 3.16
N ILE A 82 -6.68 5.52 4.29
CA ILE A 82 -6.79 6.30 5.53
C ILE A 82 -6.11 7.67 5.39
N ALA A 83 -4.96 7.71 4.71
CA ALA A 83 -4.16 8.93 4.53
C ALA A 83 -4.62 9.80 3.34
N ASN A 84 -5.65 9.38 2.62
CA ASN A 84 -6.14 10.05 1.39
C ASN A 84 -5.07 10.11 0.30
N ILE A 85 -4.27 9.08 0.19
CA ILE A 85 -3.27 8.89 -0.86
C ILE A 85 -3.86 7.99 -1.93
N ILE A 86 -3.79 8.42 -3.19
CA ILE A 86 -4.39 7.71 -4.32
C ILE A 86 -3.37 6.95 -5.16
N LYS A 87 -2.09 7.27 -5.00
CA LYS A 87 -1.05 6.64 -5.79
C LYS A 87 0.29 6.66 -5.05
N VAL A 88 0.99 5.53 -5.11
CA VAL A 88 2.36 5.38 -4.64
C VAL A 88 3.19 4.87 -5.81
N ASN A 89 4.21 5.63 -6.22
CA ASN A 89 5.03 5.32 -7.39
C ASN A 89 6.50 5.43 -7.04
N GLN A 90 7.24 4.35 -7.22
CA GLN A 90 8.68 4.32 -6.93
C GLN A 90 9.50 4.49 -8.22
N ARG A 91 10.49 5.38 -8.16
CA ARG A 91 11.53 5.52 -9.17
C ARG A 91 12.87 5.50 -8.47
N ARG A 92 13.58 4.38 -8.55
CA ARG A 92 14.85 4.14 -7.85
C ARG A 92 14.66 4.34 -6.34
N GLU A 93 15.41 5.26 -5.71
CA GLU A 93 15.30 5.55 -4.28
C GLU A 93 14.17 6.52 -3.94
N ASN A 94 13.47 7.08 -4.93
CA ASN A 94 12.41 8.05 -4.72
C ASN A 94 11.04 7.40 -4.81
N VAL A 95 10.20 7.64 -3.81
CA VAL A 95 8.81 7.20 -3.80
C VAL A 95 7.92 8.43 -3.79
N VAL A 96 7.02 8.51 -4.75
CA VAL A 96 6.07 9.63 -4.88
C VAL A 96 4.72 9.21 -4.32
N PHE A 97 4.25 9.93 -3.31
CA PHE A 97 2.93 9.75 -2.71
C PHE A 97 2.02 10.86 -3.20
N THR A 98 1.02 10.51 -4.02
CA THR A 98 0.07 11.47 -4.58
C THR A 98 -1.20 11.45 -3.75
N PHE A 99 -1.61 12.64 -3.27
CA PHE A 99 -2.79 12.79 -2.43
C PHE A 99 -4.04 13.05 -3.26
N ASN A 100 -5.19 12.69 -2.71
CA ASN A 100 -6.48 13.07 -3.26
C ASN A 100 -6.67 14.57 -3.01
N GLU A 101 -6.75 15.35 -4.08
CA GLU A 101 -6.85 16.81 -4.01
C GLU A 101 -8.06 17.31 -3.20
N LYS A 102 -9.14 16.54 -3.19
CA LYS A 102 -10.40 16.91 -2.50
C LYS A 102 -10.29 16.77 -0.99
N GLU A 103 -9.47 15.82 -0.52
CA GLU A 103 -9.37 15.46 0.89
C GLU A 103 -8.02 15.83 1.50
N PHE A 104 -7.21 16.59 0.77
CA PHE A 104 -5.85 16.90 1.20
C PHE A 104 -5.84 17.95 2.32
N ASN A 105 -5.16 17.62 3.44
CA ASN A 105 -4.97 18.53 4.57
C ASN A 105 -3.50 18.95 4.64
N ILE A 106 -3.25 20.24 4.44
CA ILE A 106 -1.90 20.80 4.42
C ILE A 106 -1.17 20.64 5.76
N ASP A 107 -1.90 20.52 6.87
CA ASP A 107 -1.31 20.37 8.20
C ASP A 107 -0.46 19.10 8.31
N ILE A 108 -0.80 18.07 7.54
CA ILE A 108 -0.06 16.82 7.54
C ILE A 108 1.35 17.01 6.98
N VAL A 109 1.52 17.94 6.05
CA VAL A 109 2.82 18.25 5.45
C VAL A 109 3.80 18.76 6.50
N GLN A 110 3.34 19.63 7.39
CA GLN A 110 4.20 20.16 8.47
C GLN A 110 4.64 19.04 9.39
N LYS A 111 3.74 18.15 9.76
CA LYS A 111 4.04 16.97 10.59
C LYS A 111 5.08 16.08 9.93
N LEU A 112 4.92 15.81 8.65
CA LEU A 112 5.84 14.96 7.88
C LEU A 112 7.21 15.63 7.74
N LEU A 113 7.25 16.93 7.51
CA LEU A 113 8.51 17.68 7.41
C LEU A 113 9.27 17.66 8.73
N GLN A 114 8.58 17.72 9.87
CA GLN A 114 9.22 17.61 11.18
C GLN A 114 9.83 16.24 11.40
N LYS A 115 9.15 15.17 10.94
CA LYS A 115 9.62 13.79 11.13
C LYS A 115 10.73 13.42 10.17
N PHE A 116 10.57 13.72 8.89
CA PHE A 116 11.46 13.24 7.83
C PHE A 116 12.43 14.30 7.30
N ARG A 117 12.19 15.56 7.59
CA ARG A 117 13.07 16.69 7.22
C ARG A 117 13.51 16.67 5.76
N ASN A 118 14.81 16.55 5.51
CA ASN A 118 15.37 16.59 4.16
C ASN A 118 15.10 15.33 3.33
N GLN A 119 14.52 14.31 3.94
CA GLN A 119 14.19 13.05 3.26
C GLN A 119 12.95 13.19 2.39
N ILE A 120 12.12 14.20 2.64
CA ILE A 120 10.91 14.43 1.86
C ILE A 120 10.92 15.80 1.20
N LYS A 121 10.17 15.88 0.08
CA LYS A 121 9.96 17.13 -0.64
C LYS A 121 8.47 17.21 -1.00
N PHE A 122 7.83 18.29 -0.58
CA PHE A 122 6.43 18.53 -0.89
C PHE A 122 6.31 19.34 -2.18
N SER A 123 5.42 18.90 -3.08
CA SER A 123 5.10 19.60 -4.31
C SER A 123 3.62 19.97 -4.31
N PRO A 124 3.30 21.27 -4.07
CA PRO A 124 1.92 21.74 -4.11
C PRO A 124 1.45 21.88 -5.56
N GLY A 125 0.15 21.97 -5.74
CA GLY A 125 -0.44 22.14 -7.06
C GLY A 125 -1.86 21.62 -7.09
N ALA A 126 -2.41 21.49 -8.30
CA ALA A 126 -3.75 20.93 -8.48
C ALA A 126 -3.85 19.52 -7.90
N VAL A 127 -2.79 18.74 -8.04
CA VAL A 127 -2.67 17.41 -7.44
C VAL A 127 -1.43 17.40 -6.56
N PRO A 128 -1.57 17.55 -5.23
CA PRO A 128 -0.41 17.60 -4.35
C PRO A 128 0.26 16.25 -4.19
N TYR A 129 1.59 16.25 -4.10
CA TYR A 129 2.33 15.02 -3.86
C TYR A 129 3.57 15.27 -3.01
N ILE A 130 4.06 14.22 -2.35
CA ILE A 130 5.29 14.22 -1.58
C ILE A 130 6.23 13.19 -2.17
N THR A 131 7.48 13.59 -2.38
CA THR A 131 8.54 12.68 -2.78
C THR A 131 9.34 12.30 -1.54
N TYR A 132 9.44 10.99 -1.29
CA TYR A 132 10.17 10.43 -0.16
C TYR A 132 11.40 9.71 -0.68
N LYS A 133 12.57 9.98 -0.08
CA LYS A 133 13.81 9.31 -0.46
C LYS A 133 14.06 8.12 0.45
N ILE A 134 14.08 6.92 -0.12
CA ILE A 134 14.37 5.69 0.62
C ILE A 134 15.83 5.67 1.05
N LYS A 135 16.09 5.35 2.32
CA LYS A 135 17.43 5.22 2.87
C LYS A 135 18.07 3.90 2.49
N ASN A 136 17.30 2.83 2.53
CA ASN A 136 17.76 1.47 2.25
C ASN A 136 16.74 0.76 1.36
N LEU A 137 17.14 0.48 0.12
CA LEU A 137 16.25 -0.13 -0.88
C LEU A 137 15.77 -1.52 -0.47
N SER A 138 16.53 -2.24 0.35
CA SER A 138 16.08 -3.53 0.87
C SER A 138 14.95 -3.41 1.89
N ASP A 139 14.73 -2.22 2.44
CA ASP A 139 13.67 -1.92 3.41
C ASP A 139 12.54 -1.07 2.80
N THR A 140 12.38 -1.10 1.49
CA THR A 140 11.41 -0.26 0.77
C THR A 140 10.01 -0.33 1.38
N ILE A 141 9.47 -1.53 1.57
CA ILE A 141 8.12 -1.70 2.14
C ILE A 141 8.05 -1.14 3.55
N LYS A 142 9.05 -1.43 4.38
CA LYS A 142 9.12 -0.94 5.75
C LYS A 142 9.14 0.59 5.81
N GLU A 143 9.96 1.23 4.99
CA GLU A 143 10.06 2.69 4.95
C GLU A 143 8.78 3.34 4.45
N ILE A 144 8.14 2.75 3.44
CA ILE A 144 6.83 3.22 2.94
C ILE A 144 5.78 3.16 4.06
N LYS A 145 5.74 2.05 4.80
CA LYS A 145 4.80 1.89 5.91
C LYS A 145 5.07 2.89 7.04
N GLU A 146 6.33 3.14 7.36
CA GLU A 146 6.70 4.16 8.36
C GLU A 146 6.22 5.55 7.96
N PHE A 147 6.39 5.90 6.68
CA PHE A 147 5.87 7.17 6.15
C PHE A 147 4.36 7.25 6.29
N LEU A 148 3.65 6.20 5.88
CA LEU A 148 2.18 6.16 5.94
C LEU A 148 1.66 6.20 7.38
N GLU A 149 2.37 5.60 8.34
CA GLU A 149 2.01 5.69 9.76
C GLU A 149 1.99 7.14 10.25
N GLU A 150 2.92 7.96 9.78
CA GLU A 150 2.98 9.37 10.13
C GLU A 150 1.91 10.21 9.43
N CYS A 151 1.27 9.66 8.41
CA CYS A 151 0.20 10.34 7.66
C CYS A 151 -1.18 10.22 8.32
N LYS A 152 -1.27 9.45 9.39
CA LYS A 152 -2.55 9.24 10.10
C LYS A 152 -3.00 10.46 10.90
#